data_3cd2e911c379e8e6ee5e5fc34b8c1d22
#
_entry.id   3cd2e911c379e8e6ee5e5fc34b8c1d22
#
_cell.length_a   1.000
_cell.length_b   1.000
_cell.length_c   1.000
_cell.angle_alpha   90.00
_cell.angle_beta   90.00
_cell.angle_gamma   90.00
#
_symmetry.space_group_name_H-M   'P 1'
#
loop_
_entity.id
_entity.type
_entity.pdbx_description
1 polymer ?
#
loop_
_entity_poly.entity_id
_entity_poly.type
_entity_poly.pdbx_seq_one_letter_code
_entity_poly.pdbx_strand_id
1 'polypeptide(L)'
;MLVNLFHRDATNYDWRMFDPVVNGDIGYAWSLSKFVSTIAEFKGKEVVIDGISRLIMKNGLIADYRESVNGGLAMAQLGVEPARMAKVMQRWTTRLRDRPEVKEYLKR
;
A
#
# COMPACT_ATOMS: atom_id res chain seq x y z
N MET A 1 -5.00 -7.14 0.99
CA MET A 1 -4.09 -6.34 0.17
C MET A 1 -4.56 -4.90 0.14
N LEU A 2 -3.66 -3.94 0.17
CA LEU A 2 -3.98 -2.52 0.26
C LEU A 2 -4.88 -2.04 -0.90
N VAL A 3 -4.63 -2.52 -2.10
CA VAL A 3 -5.42 -2.19 -3.29
C VAL A 3 -6.90 -2.54 -3.11
N ASN A 4 -7.18 -3.71 -2.53
CA ASN A 4 -8.57 -4.15 -2.31
C ASN A 4 -9.30 -3.29 -1.28
N LEU A 5 -8.58 -2.78 -0.28
CA LEU A 5 -9.17 -1.89 0.72
C LEU A 5 -9.61 -0.57 0.10
N PHE A 6 -8.79 0.00 -0.77
CA PHE A 6 -9.09 1.27 -1.42
C PHE A 6 -10.17 1.14 -2.49
N HIS A 7 -10.26 0.01 -3.18
CA HIS A 7 -11.28 -0.20 -4.22
C HIS A 7 -12.70 -0.04 -3.67
N ARG A 8 -12.94 -0.44 -2.43
CA ARG A 8 -14.25 -0.36 -1.82
C ARG A 8 -14.71 1.07 -1.56
N ASP A 9 -13.76 1.95 -1.22
CA ASP A 9 -14.04 3.32 -0.77
C ASP A 9 -13.51 4.37 -1.76
N ALA A 10 -13.38 4.00 -3.03
CA ALA A 10 -12.75 4.87 -4.03
C ALA A 10 -13.35 4.71 -5.41
N THR A 11 -13.27 5.78 -6.19
CA THR A 11 -13.59 5.79 -7.62
C THR A 11 -12.41 6.35 -8.40
N ASN A 12 -12.46 6.24 -9.73
CA ASN A 12 -11.39 6.72 -10.61
C ASN A 12 -10.02 6.17 -10.20
N TYR A 13 -10.01 4.91 -9.78
CA TYR A 13 -8.79 4.24 -9.37
C TYR A 13 -7.91 3.99 -10.58
N ASP A 14 -6.62 4.40 -10.50
CA ASP A 14 -5.60 4.09 -11.49
C ASP A 14 -4.36 3.60 -10.77
N TRP A 15 -3.71 2.62 -11.34
CA TRP A 15 -2.51 2.02 -10.78
C TRP A 15 -1.55 1.69 -11.92
N ARG A 16 -0.32 2.16 -11.79
CA ARG A 16 0.69 1.95 -12.84
C ARG A 16 1.99 1.49 -12.23
N MET A 17 2.68 0.62 -12.96
CA MET A 17 4.01 0.16 -12.61
C MET A 17 5.01 0.69 -13.63
N PHE A 18 6.19 1.05 -13.13
CA PHE A 18 7.29 1.58 -13.92
C PHE A 18 8.57 0.78 -13.65
N ASP A 19 9.42 0.69 -14.65
CA ASP A 19 10.77 0.16 -14.53
C ASP A 19 10.83 -1.22 -13.85
N PRO A 20 10.07 -2.21 -14.33
CA PRO A 20 10.07 -3.51 -13.69
C PRO A 20 11.43 -4.19 -13.80
N VAL A 21 11.83 -4.83 -12.71
CA VAL A 21 13.05 -5.64 -12.66
C VAL A 21 12.65 -7.04 -12.20
N VAL A 22 13.11 -8.05 -12.91
CA VAL A 22 12.74 -9.43 -12.63
C VAL A 22 14.01 -10.25 -12.41
N ASN A 23 14.00 -11.07 -11.36
CA ASN A 23 15.04 -12.04 -11.10
C ASN A 23 14.38 -13.38 -10.78
N GLY A 24 14.45 -14.33 -11.72
CA GLY A 24 13.72 -15.61 -11.59
C GLY A 24 12.23 -15.39 -11.50
N ASP A 25 11.61 -15.86 -10.42
CA ASP A 25 10.18 -15.73 -10.20
C ASP A 25 9.78 -14.46 -9.44
N ILE A 26 10.74 -13.61 -9.09
CA ILE A 26 10.49 -12.43 -8.29
C ILE A 26 10.63 -11.17 -9.16
N GLY A 27 9.60 -10.34 -9.14
CA GLY A 27 9.61 -9.06 -9.83
C GLY A 27 9.39 -7.90 -8.88
N TYR A 28 10.02 -6.76 -9.19
CA TYR A 28 9.84 -5.50 -8.49
C TYR A 28 9.54 -4.40 -9.50
N ALA A 29 8.72 -3.45 -9.09
CA ALA A 29 8.43 -2.29 -9.91
C ALA A 29 8.13 -1.08 -9.03
N TRP A 30 8.48 0.09 -9.53
CA TRP A 30 8.03 1.35 -8.94
C TRP A 30 6.55 1.52 -9.27
N SER A 31 5.74 1.89 -8.30
CA SER A 31 4.29 1.96 -8.48
C SER A 31 3.75 3.33 -8.14
N LEU A 32 2.78 3.77 -8.93
CA LEU A 32 1.94 4.93 -8.63
C LEU A 32 0.49 4.49 -8.57
N SER A 33 -0.24 5.01 -7.60
CA SER A 33 -1.67 4.78 -7.48
C SER A 33 -2.38 6.10 -7.24
N LYS A 34 -3.55 6.26 -7.83
CA LYS A 34 -4.42 7.40 -7.51
C LYS A 34 -5.86 6.95 -7.45
N PHE A 35 -6.64 7.63 -6.63
CA PHE A 35 -8.06 7.37 -6.51
C PHE A 35 -8.76 8.61 -5.95
N VAL A 36 -10.09 8.64 -6.12
CA VAL A 36 -10.95 9.66 -5.51
C VAL A 36 -11.75 9.00 -4.41
N SER A 37 -11.70 9.57 -3.20
CA SER A 37 -12.39 9.01 -2.05
C SER A 37 -13.90 9.12 -2.19
N THR A 38 -14.62 8.05 -1.83
CA THR A 38 -16.07 8.01 -1.73
C THR A 38 -16.53 7.96 -0.28
N ILE A 39 -15.61 7.94 0.68
CA ILE A 39 -15.94 8.01 2.11
C ILE A 39 -16.56 9.38 2.38
N ALA A 40 -17.71 9.40 3.07
CA ALA A 40 -18.53 10.60 3.24
C ALA A 40 -17.74 11.81 3.73
N GLU A 41 -16.89 11.65 4.75
CA GLU A 41 -16.13 12.77 5.32
C GLU A 41 -14.97 13.25 4.44
N PHE A 42 -14.53 12.44 3.47
CA PHE A 42 -13.43 12.77 2.55
C PHE A 42 -13.85 12.74 1.08
N LYS A 43 -15.14 12.78 0.82
CA LYS A 43 -15.69 12.60 -0.52
C LYS A 43 -15.13 13.62 -1.51
N GLY A 44 -14.74 13.12 -2.67
CA GLY A 44 -14.22 13.93 -3.76
C GLY A 44 -12.75 14.29 -3.67
N LYS A 45 -12.07 13.93 -2.60
CA LYS A 45 -10.64 14.19 -2.46
C LYS A 45 -9.83 13.18 -3.25
N GLU A 46 -8.91 13.68 -4.07
CA GLU A 46 -8.01 12.85 -4.85
C GLU A 46 -6.75 12.55 -4.04
N VAL A 47 -6.33 11.29 -4.07
CA VAL A 47 -5.14 10.81 -3.38
C VAL A 47 -4.20 10.20 -4.40
N VAL A 48 -2.92 10.59 -4.33
CA VAL A 48 -1.83 10.00 -5.13
C VAL A 48 -0.78 9.46 -4.17
N ILE A 49 -0.41 8.21 -4.35
CA ILE A 49 0.65 7.60 -3.55
C ILE A 49 1.62 6.84 -4.44
N ASP A 50 2.86 6.77 -4.02
CA ASP A 50 3.89 5.98 -4.67
C ASP A 50 4.35 4.86 -3.76
N GLY A 51 5.09 3.92 -4.33
CA GLY A 51 5.63 2.81 -3.56
C GLY A 51 6.37 1.83 -4.44
N ILE A 52 6.69 0.69 -3.84
CA ILE A 52 7.34 -0.42 -4.54
C ILE A 52 6.45 -1.63 -4.42
N SER A 53 6.23 -2.30 -5.55
CA SER A 53 5.49 -3.55 -5.63
C SER A 53 6.44 -4.72 -5.81
N ARG A 54 6.19 -5.81 -5.12
CA ARG A 54 6.91 -7.07 -5.28
C ARG A 54 5.92 -8.15 -5.68
N LEU A 55 6.22 -8.85 -6.78
CA LEU A 55 5.40 -9.95 -7.27
C LEU A 55 6.23 -11.24 -7.25
N ILE A 56 5.62 -12.31 -6.76
CA ILE A 56 6.20 -13.64 -6.88
C ILE A 56 5.32 -14.43 -7.84
N MET A 57 5.93 -14.94 -8.91
CA MET A 57 5.24 -15.67 -9.95
C MET A 57 5.45 -17.16 -9.75
N LYS A 58 4.42 -17.95 -10.07
CA LYS A 58 4.49 -19.39 -10.04
C LYS A 58 3.61 -19.95 -11.16
N ASN A 59 4.21 -20.74 -12.06
CA ASN A 59 3.48 -21.33 -13.20
C ASN A 59 2.74 -20.29 -14.04
N GLY A 60 3.36 -19.12 -14.26
CA GLY A 60 2.78 -18.03 -15.03
C GLY A 60 1.69 -17.23 -14.30
N LEU A 61 1.43 -17.52 -13.02
CA LEU A 61 0.44 -16.84 -12.21
C LEU A 61 1.09 -16.12 -11.05
N ILE A 62 0.47 -15.03 -10.58
CA ILE A 62 0.92 -14.32 -9.40
C ILE A 62 0.58 -15.15 -8.16
N ALA A 63 1.61 -15.66 -7.48
CA ALA A 63 1.46 -16.46 -6.27
C ALA A 63 1.48 -15.59 -5.02
N ASP A 64 2.16 -14.45 -5.04
CA ASP A 64 2.20 -13.51 -3.92
C ASP A 64 2.39 -12.09 -4.45
N TYR A 65 1.77 -11.14 -3.79
CA TYR A 65 1.87 -9.74 -4.11
C TYR A 65 2.02 -8.94 -2.82
N ARG A 66 3.05 -8.12 -2.77
CA ARG A 66 3.26 -7.19 -1.65
C ARG A 66 3.60 -5.81 -2.21
N GLU A 67 3.18 -4.78 -1.49
CA GLU A 67 3.57 -3.43 -1.82
C GLU A 67 3.95 -2.66 -0.56
N SER A 68 4.92 -1.77 -0.72
CA SER A 68 5.33 -0.86 0.34
C SER A 68 4.99 0.55 -0.12
N VAL A 69 4.03 1.17 0.53
CA VAL A 69 3.56 2.51 0.22
C VAL A 69 3.54 3.38 1.47
N ASN A 70 3.60 4.69 1.28
CA ASN A 70 3.49 5.63 2.39
C ASN A 70 2.03 6.00 2.63
N GLY A 71 1.37 5.24 3.51
CA GLY A 71 -0.03 5.49 3.85
C GLY A 71 -0.26 6.82 4.55
N GLY A 72 0.78 7.37 5.21
CA GLY A 72 0.71 8.69 5.81
C GLY A 72 0.43 9.79 4.79
N LEU A 73 1.01 9.66 3.58
CA LEU A 73 0.73 10.61 2.49
C LEU A 73 -0.73 10.55 2.06
N ALA A 74 -1.32 9.35 2.02
CA ALA A 74 -2.74 9.20 1.70
C ALA A 74 -3.61 9.91 2.73
N MET A 75 -3.34 9.70 4.01
CA MET A 75 -4.10 10.34 5.08
C MET A 75 -3.95 11.86 5.08
N ALA A 76 -2.74 12.36 4.80
CA ALA A 76 -2.50 13.79 4.71
C ALA A 76 -3.30 14.41 3.57
N GLN A 77 -3.35 13.78 2.41
CA GLN A 77 -4.11 14.27 1.27
C GLN A 77 -5.62 14.23 1.51
N LEU A 78 -6.09 13.27 2.28
CA LEU A 78 -7.50 13.19 2.70
C LEU A 78 -7.85 14.23 3.76
N GLY A 79 -6.86 14.78 4.46
CA GLY A 79 -7.09 15.74 5.53
C GLY A 79 -7.50 15.08 6.85
N VAL A 80 -7.00 13.89 7.11
CA VAL A 80 -7.26 13.18 8.36
C VAL A 80 -6.63 13.94 9.52
N GLU A 81 -7.33 14.07 10.66
CA GLU A 81 -6.79 14.72 11.84
C GLU A 81 -5.51 14.07 12.35
N PRO A 82 -4.52 14.87 12.82
CA PRO A 82 -3.26 14.33 13.32
C PRO A 82 -3.41 13.25 14.41
N ALA A 83 -4.32 13.44 15.35
CA ALA A 83 -4.56 12.45 16.40
C ALA A 83 -5.06 11.11 15.85
N ARG A 84 -5.93 11.17 14.84
CA ARG A 84 -6.46 9.98 14.16
C ARG A 84 -5.37 9.32 13.32
N MET A 85 -4.53 10.11 12.66
CA MET A 85 -3.37 9.60 11.91
C MET A 85 -2.44 8.82 12.83
N ALA A 86 -2.15 9.37 14.00
CA ALA A 86 -1.27 8.71 14.97
C ALA A 86 -1.80 7.34 15.38
N LYS A 87 -3.11 7.21 15.62
CA LYS A 87 -3.74 5.94 15.97
C LYS A 87 -3.63 4.92 14.84
N VAL A 88 -3.85 5.35 13.61
CA VAL A 88 -3.74 4.47 12.43
C VAL A 88 -2.29 4.00 12.28
N MET A 89 -1.33 4.90 12.40
CA MET A 89 0.09 4.58 12.28
C MET A 89 0.54 3.61 13.37
N GLN A 90 0.02 3.73 14.59
CA GLN A 90 0.29 2.79 15.66
C GLN A 90 -0.22 1.38 15.33
N ARG A 91 -1.43 1.27 14.77
CA ARG A 91 -1.96 -0.01 14.34
C ARG A 91 -1.11 -0.64 13.24
N TRP A 92 -0.67 0.15 12.27
CA TRP A 92 0.21 -0.34 11.20
C TRP A 92 1.57 -0.76 11.75
N THR A 93 2.10 -0.03 12.74
CA THR A 93 3.34 -0.39 13.42
C THR A 93 3.22 -1.75 14.11
N THR A 94 2.12 -1.98 14.82
CA THR A 94 1.85 -3.26 15.49
C THR A 94 1.81 -4.40 14.46
N ARG A 95 1.09 -4.20 13.36
CA ARG A 95 1.01 -5.23 12.30
C ARG A 95 2.37 -5.52 11.68
N LEU A 96 3.18 -4.47 11.44
CA LEU A 96 4.52 -4.63 10.90
C LEU A 96 5.38 -5.46 11.86
N ARG A 97 5.39 -5.11 13.14
CA ARG A 97 6.22 -5.78 14.14
C ARG A 97 5.77 -7.22 14.40
N ASP A 98 4.51 -7.55 14.10
CA ASP A 98 3.98 -8.89 14.28
C ASP A 98 4.27 -9.84 13.10
N ARG A 99 4.80 -9.34 12.00
CA ARG A 99 5.18 -10.19 10.86
C ARG A 99 6.31 -11.14 11.29
N PRO A 100 6.26 -12.42 10.88
CA PRO A 100 7.30 -13.39 11.23
C PRO A 100 8.71 -12.96 10.85
N GLU A 101 8.89 -12.40 9.65
CA GLU A 101 10.20 -11.94 9.19
C GLU A 101 10.74 -10.79 10.03
N VAL A 102 9.85 -9.92 10.54
CA VAL A 102 10.25 -8.79 11.39
C VAL A 102 10.64 -9.28 12.77
N LYS A 103 9.86 -10.21 13.34
CA LYS A 103 10.19 -10.81 14.65
C LYS A 103 11.54 -11.51 14.61
N GLU A 104 11.81 -12.23 13.54
CA GLU A 104 13.10 -12.89 13.35
C GLU A 104 14.23 -11.88 13.22
N TYR A 105 14.02 -10.83 12.44
CA TYR A 105 15.00 -9.75 12.27
C TYR A 105 15.33 -9.07 13.59
N LEU A 106 14.33 -8.82 14.43
CA LEU A 106 14.50 -8.10 15.70
C LEU A 106 15.22 -8.93 16.77
N LYS A 107 15.38 -10.23 16.58
CA LYS A 107 16.16 -11.09 17.47
C LYS A 107 17.66 -10.91 17.33
N ARG A 108 18.09 -10.24 16.30
CA ARG A 108 19.52 -10.03 15.98
C ARG A 108 20.12 -8.84 16.80
#